data_07c3414890b5947aed14f8c6a1e46c8b
#
_entry.id   07c3414890b5947aed14f8c6a1e46c8b
#
_cell.length_a   1.000
_cell.length_b   1.000
_cell.length_c   1.000
_cell.angle_alpha   90.00
_cell.angle_beta   90.00
_cell.angle_gamma   90.00
#
_symmetry.space_group_name_H-M   'P 1'
#
loop_
_entity.id
_entity.type
_entity.pdbx_description
1 polymer ?
#
loop_
_entity_poly.entity_id
_entity_poly.type
_entity_poly.pdbx_seq_one_letter_code
_entity_poly.pdbx_strand_id
1 'polypeptide(L)'
;MKEISLNILDVAQNSLRANATEINILVFFDTAADRLTVSIKDNGCGMSQEFVSRVLDPFTTTRTTRRVGLGLPLFRQSALEAGESREGKGTEVAAWFRTSHIDRMPLGDLAGTVTTLLNANDSVRYILVYRVDDREFVFDTEQAKKILQDVPLSAPEVAAFLEDYIKQGINSTNGGNEIL
;
A
#
# COMPACT_ATOMS: atom_id res chain seq x y z
N MET A 1 -8.87 -10.92 5.49
CA MET A 1 -8.85 -10.14 4.22
C MET A 1 -8.44 -11.09 3.12
N LYS A 2 -9.08 -10.98 1.96
CA LYS A 2 -8.90 -11.96 0.87
C LYS A 2 -7.94 -11.46 -0.23
N GLU A 3 -7.45 -10.22 -0.14
CA GLU A 3 -6.65 -9.56 -1.16
C GLU A 3 -5.51 -8.74 -0.54
N ILE A 4 -4.37 -8.68 -1.23
CA ILE A 4 -3.20 -7.92 -0.76
C ILE A 4 -3.50 -6.42 -0.75
N SER A 5 -4.27 -5.91 -1.73
CA SER A 5 -4.69 -4.51 -1.81
C SER A 5 -5.41 -4.02 -0.56
N LEU A 6 -6.24 -4.87 0.06
CA LEU A 6 -6.93 -4.55 1.32
C LEU A 6 -5.97 -4.50 2.51
N ASN A 7 -4.91 -5.32 2.50
CA ASN A 7 -3.85 -5.22 3.52
C ASN A 7 -3.06 -3.92 3.35
N ILE A 8 -2.75 -3.52 2.09
CA ILE A 8 -2.12 -2.24 1.78
C ILE A 8 -2.97 -1.08 2.31
N LEU A 9 -4.29 -1.12 2.05
CA LEU A 9 -5.22 -0.10 2.55
C LEU A 9 -5.18 0.03 4.08
N ASP A 10 -5.20 -1.09 4.79
CA ASP A 10 -5.21 -1.11 6.26
C ASP A 10 -3.91 -0.53 6.84
N VAL A 11 -2.76 -0.89 6.26
CA VAL A 11 -1.45 -0.35 6.67
C VAL A 11 -1.37 1.15 6.36
N ALA A 12 -1.76 1.59 5.15
CA ALA A 12 -1.75 3.00 4.78
C ALA A 12 -2.71 3.85 5.63
N GLN A 13 -3.86 3.32 6.03
CA GLN A 13 -4.75 3.99 6.98
C GLN A 13 -4.12 4.14 8.37
N ASN A 14 -3.26 3.21 8.80
CA ASN A 14 -2.49 3.40 10.02
C ASN A 14 -1.46 4.52 9.88
N SER A 15 -0.82 4.65 8.72
CA SER A 15 0.08 5.75 8.39
C SER A 15 -0.64 7.12 8.46
N LEU A 16 -1.88 7.21 7.96
CA LEU A 16 -2.71 8.41 8.10
C LEU A 16 -2.98 8.76 9.57
N ARG A 17 -3.24 7.77 10.42
CA ARG A 17 -3.43 7.98 11.87
C ARG A 17 -2.15 8.39 12.58
N ALA A 18 -0.98 8.00 12.02
CA ALA A 18 0.33 8.42 12.48
C ALA A 18 0.73 9.82 11.97
N ASN A 19 -0.22 10.58 11.38
CA ASN A 19 -0.03 11.90 10.78
C ASN A 19 1.05 11.93 9.69
N ALA A 20 1.16 10.86 8.91
CA ALA A 20 2.02 10.85 7.74
C ALA A 20 1.55 11.89 6.71
N THR A 21 2.50 12.60 6.12
CA THR A 21 2.29 13.54 5.01
C THR A 21 2.71 12.94 3.68
N GLU A 22 3.43 11.83 3.70
CA GLU A 22 3.86 11.07 2.53
C GLU A 22 3.75 9.57 2.81
N ILE A 23 3.17 8.83 1.86
CA ILE A 23 3.03 7.38 1.90
C ILE A 23 3.48 6.82 0.55
N ASN A 24 4.51 5.98 0.59
CA ASN A 24 5.07 5.28 -0.55
C ASN A 24 4.57 3.84 -0.54
N ILE A 25 4.02 3.37 -1.66
CA ILE A 25 3.52 2.00 -1.85
C ILE A 25 4.32 1.38 -3.00
N LEU A 26 5.06 0.32 -2.74
CA LEU A 26 5.78 -0.46 -3.73
C LEU A 26 5.10 -1.82 -3.91
N VAL A 27 4.82 -2.19 -5.14
CA VAL A 27 4.41 -3.53 -5.55
C VAL A 27 5.36 -3.99 -6.64
N PHE A 28 6.20 -4.98 -6.36
CA PHE A 28 7.24 -5.45 -7.27
C PHE A 28 7.15 -6.95 -7.49
N PHE A 29 6.90 -7.35 -8.73
CA PHE A 29 6.97 -8.72 -9.21
C PHE A 29 8.34 -8.98 -9.83
N ASP A 30 9.12 -9.84 -9.18
CA ASP A 30 10.36 -10.41 -9.69
C ASP A 30 10.06 -11.83 -10.18
N THR A 31 9.88 -11.98 -11.49
CA THR A 31 9.49 -13.26 -12.11
C THR A 31 10.62 -14.27 -12.06
N ALA A 32 11.88 -13.82 -12.12
CA ALA A 32 13.05 -14.68 -12.04
C ALA A 32 13.24 -15.26 -10.63
N ALA A 33 12.93 -14.49 -9.59
CA ALA A 33 13.01 -14.91 -8.20
C ALA A 33 11.70 -15.55 -7.68
N ASP A 34 10.66 -15.66 -8.51
CA ASP A 34 9.32 -16.13 -8.12
C ASP A 34 8.79 -15.37 -6.89
N ARG A 35 8.93 -14.05 -6.88
CA ARG A 35 8.66 -13.23 -5.71
C ARG A 35 7.85 -11.98 -6.01
N LEU A 36 6.79 -11.79 -5.24
CA LEU A 36 6.08 -10.53 -5.12
C LEU A 36 6.52 -9.83 -3.84
N THR A 37 7.08 -8.64 -3.95
CA THR A 37 7.41 -7.76 -2.83
C THR A 37 6.38 -6.65 -2.75
N VAL A 38 5.85 -6.41 -1.56
CA VAL A 38 4.96 -5.28 -1.26
C VAL A 38 5.56 -4.52 -0.10
N SER A 39 5.79 -3.22 -0.27
CA SER A 39 6.26 -2.35 0.81
C SER A 39 5.39 -1.11 0.91
N ILE A 40 5.10 -0.72 2.13
CA ILE A 40 4.42 0.53 2.47
C ILE A 40 5.33 1.29 3.43
N LYS A 41 5.74 2.49 3.03
CA LYS A 41 6.62 3.36 3.81
C LYS A 41 5.96 4.70 4.02
N ASP A 42 5.96 5.19 5.25
CA ASP A 42 5.44 6.49 5.62
C ASP A 42 6.46 7.33 6.39
N ASN A 43 6.22 8.63 6.46
CA ASN A 43 6.98 9.59 7.24
C ASN A 43 6.23 10.06 8.51
N GLY A 44 5.30 9.27 9.02
CA GLY A 44 4.55 9.57 10.24
C GLY A 44 5.39 9.53 11.51
N CYS A 45 4.72 9.55 12.65
CA CYS A 45 5.41 9.57 13.95
C CYS A 45 6.22 8.30 14.27
N GLY A 46 6.03 7.22 13.49
CA GLY A 46 6.67 5.95 13.77
C GLY A 46 6.18 5.27 15.03
N MET A 47 6.84 4.18 15.40
CA MET A 47 6.54 3.40 16.59
C MET A 47 7.82 3.06 17.34
N SER A 48 7.74 3.01 18.68
CA SER A 48 8.84 2.50 19.50
C SER A 48 9.03 1.00 19.26
N GLN A 49 10.24 0.48 19.48
CA GLN A 49 10.53 -0.95 19.32
C GLN A 49 9.67 -1.83 20.21
N GLU A 50 9.37 -1.38 21.42
CA GLU A 50 8.47 -2.07 22.34
C GLU A 50 7.05 -2.15 21.78
N PHE A 51 6.57 -1.09 21.14
CA PHE A 51 5.25 -1.07 20.51
C PHE A 51 5.22 -1.93 19.26
N VAL A 52 6.27 -1.93 18.42
CA VAL A 52 6.38 -2.79 17.22
C VAL A 52 6.23 -4.26 17.58
N SER A 53 6.93 -4.73 18.62
CA SER A 53 6.83 -6.14 19.06
C SER A 53 5.41 -6.53 19.48
N ARG A 54 4.67 -5.59 20.09
CA ARG A 54 3.27 -5.79 20.52
C ARG A 54 2.29 -5.72 19.36
N VAL A 55 2.49 -4.82 18.41
CA VAL A 55 1.62 -4.65 17.24
C VAL A 55 1.66 -5.86 16.30
N LEU A 56 2.77 -6.58 16.29
CA LEU A 56 2.91 -7.82 15.51
C LEU A 56 2.18 -9.03 16.16
N ASP A 57 1.69 -8.88 17.39
CA ASP A 57 0.88 -9.91 18.06
C ASP A 57 -0.59 -9.78 17.61
N PRO A 58 -1.20 -10.83 17.02
CA PRO A 58 -2.58 -10.80 16.55
C PRO A 58 -3.61 -10.57 17.68
N PHE A 59 -3.23 -10.78 18.94
CA PHE A 59 -4.08 -10.58 20.10
C PHE A 59 -3.96 -9.19 20.72
N THR A 60 -2.96 -8.39 20.30
CA THR A 60 -2.78 -7.02 20.77
C THR A 60 -3.50 -6.04 19.84
N THR A 61 -4.47 -5.31 20.37
CA THR A 61 -5.16 -4.22 19.67
C THR A 61 -5.11 -2.94 20.50
N THR A 62 -4.77 -1.84 19.87
CA THR A 62 -4.82 -0.50 20.49
C THR A 62 -6.21 0.13 20.46
N ARG A 63 -7.19 -0.55 19.85
CA ARG A 63 -8.57 -0.04 19.74
C ARG A 63 -9.47 -0.62 20.82
N THR A 64 -10.07 0.27 21.60
CA THR A 64 -10.99 -0.07 22.70
C THR A 64 -12.40 -0.47 22.22
N THR A 65 -12.76 -0.32 20.94
CA THR A 65 -14.15 -0.42 20.49
C THR A 65 -14.45 -1.31 19.29
N ARG A 66 -13.46 -1.92 18.60
CA ARG A 66 -13.70 -2.93 17.54
C ARG A 66 -12.46 -3.80 17.30
N ARG A 67 -12.68 -5.06 16.86
CA ARG A 67 -11.69 -6.04 16.38
C ARG A 67 -10.87 -5.54 15.16
N VAL A 68 -10.14 -4.46 15.28
CA VAL A 68 -9.42 -3.85 14.17
C VAL A 68 -8.00 -3.50 14.61
N GLY A 69 -7.11 -4.35 14.38
CA GLY A 69 -5.68 -4.33 14.59
C GLY A 69 -5.06 -5.54 13.91
N LEU A 70 -5.81 -6.17 12.99
CA LEU A 70 -5.40 -7.40 12.32
C LEU A 70 -4.64 -7.18 11.01
N GLY A 71 -4.55 -5.93 10.50
CA GLY A 71 -3.89 -5.64 9.23
C GLY A 71 -2.44 -6.07 9.20
N LEU A 72 -1.62 -5.58 10.13
CA LEU A 72 -0.20 -5.95 10.22
C LEU A 72 0.02 -7.43 10.57
N PRO A 73 -0.64 -8.01 11.59
CA PRO A 73 -0.52 -9.44 11.87
C PRO A 73 -0.98 -10.34 10.74
N LEU A 74 -2.08 -9.99 10.03
CA LEU A 74 -2.57 -10.76 8.89
C LEU A 74 -1.63 -10.64 7.69
N PHE A 75 -1.06 -9.45 7.46
CA PHE A 75 -0.07 -9.24 6.42
C PHE A 75 1.19 -10.08 6.69
N ARG A 76 1.68 -10.12 7.94
CA ARG A 76 2.78 -10.98 8.36
C ARG A 76 2.46 -12.47 8.24
N GLN A 77 1.25 -12.89 8.60
CA GLN A 77 0.83 -14.31 8.50
C GLN A 77 0.82 -14.80 7.05
N SER A 78 0.51 -13.89 6.11
CA SER A 78 0.44 -14.18 4.67
C SER A 78 1.76 -13.94 3.95
N ALA A 79 2.73 -13.30 4.60
CA ALA A 79 4.02 -12.89 4.05
C ALA A 79 5.17 -13.51 4.86
N LEU A 80 6.32 -13.61 4.24
CA LEU A 80 7.49 -14.24 4.87
C LEU A 80 8.34 -13.26 5.71
N GLU A 81 8.10 -11.94 5.61
CA GLU A 81 8.78 -10.92 6.45
C GLU A 81 7.94 -9.66 6.65
N ALA A 82 8.12 -8.99 7.77
CA ALA A 82 7.53 -7.70 8.09
C ALA A 82 8.61 -6.70 8.55
N GLY A 83 8.45 -5.46 8.14
CA GLY A 83 9.45 -4.42 8.10
C GLY A 83 9.82 -3.69 9.40
N GLU A 84 10.43 -2.53 9.25
CA GLU A 84 11.00 -1.71 10.32
C GLU A 84 10.13 -0.48 10.63
N SER A 85 10.07 -0.11 11.91
CA SER A 85 9.54 1.18 12.34
C SER A 85 10.47 1.83 13.35
N ARG A 86 10.63 3.16 13.26
CA ARG A 86 11.43 3.94 14.20
C ARG A 86 10.67 5.18 14.62
N GLU A 87 10.60 5.41 15.92
CA GLU A 87 9.97 6.60 16.49
C GLU A 87 10.57 7.89 15.91
N GLY A 88 9.69 8.80 15.46
CA GLY A 88 10.08 10.06 14.83
C GLY A 88 10.66 9.96 13.41
N LYS A 89 10.69 8.77 12.79
CA LYS A 89 11.25 8.54 11.43
C LYS A 89 10.28 7.86 10.48
N GLY A 90 9.04 7.62 10.92
CA GLY A 90 8.04 6.91 10.14
C GLY A 90 8.09 5.40 10.31
N THR A 91 7.31 4.72 9.47
CA THR A 91 7.18 3.26 9.47
C THR A 91 7.41 2.73 8.07
N GLU A 92 8.10 1.61 7.96
CA GLU A 92 8.18 0.82 6.74
C GLU A 92 7.72 -0.60 7.05
N VAL A 93 6.70 -1.07 6.32
CA VAL A 93 6.20 -2.44 6.37
C VAL A 93 6.48 -3.06 5.03
N ALA A 94 7.30 -4.10 5.00
CA ALA A 94 7.57 -4.87 3.79
C ALA A 94 7.15 -6.32 3.98
N ALA A 95 6.59 -6.89 2.93
CA ALA A 95 6.17 -8.28 2.89
C ALA A 95 6.50 -8.87 1.53
N TRP A 96 6.86 -10.16 1.48
CA TRP A 96 7.06 -10.83 0.22
C TRP A 96 6.34 -12.17 0.18
N PHE A 97 5.89 -12.52 -1.00
CA PHE A 97 5.08 -13.70 -1.28
C PHE A 97 5.72 -14.46 -2.43
N ARG A 98 5.63 -15.78 -2.40
CA ARG A 98 5.96 -16.59 -3.57
C ARG A 98 4.84 -16.46 -4.60
N THR A 99 5.15 -16.00 -5.83
CA THR A 99 4.14 -15.74 -6.87
C THR A 99 3.47 -17.02 -7.34
N SER A 100 4.21 -18.12 -7.44
CA SER A 100 3.71 -19.44 -7.85
C SER A 100 2.95 -20.21 -6.78
N HIS A 101 2.86 -19.69 -5.53
CA HIS A 101 2.19 -20.42 -4.45
C HIS A 101 0.68 -20.43 -4.65
N ILE A 102 0.06 -21.61 -4.65
CA ILE A 102 -1.37 -21.80 -4.94
C ILE A 102 -2.30 -21.05 -3.96
N ASP A 103 -1.87 -20.90 -2.70
CA ASP A 103 -2.65 -20.21 -1.65
C ASP A 103 -2.27 -18.72 -1.54
N ARG A 104 -1.46 -18.19 -2.48
CA ARG A 104 -1.14 -16.77 -2.47
C ARG A 104 -2.42 -15.94 -2.65
N MET A 105 -2.63 -14.98 -1.78
CA MET A 105 -3.71 -14.01 -1.97
C MET A 105 -3.52 -13.25 -3.28
N PRO A 106 -4.59 -13.03 -4.06
CA PRO A 106 -4.53 -12.17 -5.22
C PRO A 106 -4.15 -10.74 -4.83
N LEU A 107 -3.55 -10.01 -5.76
CA LEU A 107 -3.22 -8.61 -5.53
C LEU A 107 -4.47 -7.77 -5.24
N GLY A 108 -5.56 -8.04 -5.95
CA GLY A 108 -6.81 -7.30 -5.82
C GLY A 108 -6.77 -5.94 -6.50
N ASP A 109 -7.73 -5.07 -6.16
CA ASP A 109 -7.89 -3.75 -6.78
C ASP A 109 -6.95 -2.72 -6.13
N LEU A 110 -5.73 -2.62 -6.66
CA LEU A 110 -4.73 -1.66 -6.21
C LEU A 110 -5.11 -0.22 -6.58
N ALA A 111 -5.70 -0.01 -7.75
CA ALA A 111 -6.13 1.32 -8.19
C ALA A 111 -7.26 1.87 -7.31
N GLY A 112 -8.30 1.07 -7.04
CA GLY A 112 -9.37 1.42 -6.12
C GLY A 112 -8.86 1.63 -4.69
N THR A 113 -7.82 0.92 -4.28
CA THR A 113 -7.16 1.14 -2.99
C THR A 113 -6.53 2.53 -2.91
N VAL A 114 -5.77 2.94 -3.93
CA VAL A 114 -5.13 4.27 -3.98
C VAL A 114 -6.18 5.38 -4.02
N THR A 115 -7.22 5.24 -4.83
CA THR A 115 -8.32 6.26 -4.87
C THR A 115 -9.10 6.32 -3.57
N THR A 116 -9.27 5.21 -2.87
CA THR A 116 -9.85 5.20 -1.52
C THR A 116 -9.00 6.00 -0.52
N LEU A 117 -7.67 5.88 -0.60
CA LEU A 117 -6.76 6.67 0.23
C LEU A 117 -6.81 8.16 -0.13
N LEU A 118 -6.87 8.50 -1.41
CA LEU A 118 -7.04 9.88 -1.89
C LEU A 118 -8.32 10.51 -1.36
N ASN A 119 -9.43 9.79 -1.40
CA ASN A 119 -10.72 10.24 -0.88
C ASN A 119 -10.71 10.39 0.65
N ALA A 120 -9.89 9.60 1.35
CA ALA A 120 -9.74 9.72 2.80
C ALA A 120 -8.94 10.95 3.21
N ASN A 121 -7.87 11.30 2.48
CA ASN A 121 -7.07 12.49 2.72
C ASN A 121 -6.24 12.84 1.48
N ASP A 122 -6.67 13.80 0.68
CA ASP A 122 -5.99 14.25 -0.54
C ASP A 122 -4.83 15.23 -0.28
N SER A 123 -4.64 15.68 0.98
CA SER A 123 -3.49 16.52 1.34
C SER A 123 -2.20 15.69 1.49
N VAL A 124 -2.31 14.40 1.71
CA VAL A 124 -1.17 13.48 1.80
C VAL A 124 -0.63 13.18 0.40
N ARG A 125 0.68 13.15 0.27
CA ARG A 125 1.33 12.66 -0.94
C ARG A 125 1.35 11.15 -0.96
N TYR A 126 0.74 10.55 -1.99
CA TYR A 126 0.82 9.11 -2.24
C TYR A 126 1.71 8.87 -3.46
N ILE A 127 2.63 7.94 -3.33
CA ILE A 127 3.49 7.48 -4.41
C ILE A 127 3.28 5.98 -4.55
N LEU A 128 2.71 5.55 -5.68
CA LEU A 128 2.58 4.15 -6.04
C LEU A 128 3.66 3.82 -7.06
N VAL A 129 4.50 2.85 -6.74
CA VAL A 129 5.44 2.23 -7.68
C VAL A 129 4.98 0.81 -7.94
N TYR A 130 4.58 0.54 -9.17
CA TYR A 130 4.21 -0.81 -9.63
C TYR A 130 5.23 -1.31 -10.63
N ARG A 131 5.87 -2.43 -10.33
CA ARG A 131 6.98 -2.93 -11.13
C ARG A 131 6.82 -4.41 -11.44
N VAL A 132 7.16 -4.77 -12.67
CA VAL A 132 7.25 -6.16 -13.13
C VAL A 132 8.59 -6.31 -13.86
N ASP A 133 9.53 -6.99 -13.25
CA ASP A 133 10.91 -7.11 -13.72
C ASP A 133 11.51 -5.71 -14.01
N ASP A 134 11.84 -5.42 -15.27
CA ASP A 134 12.42 -4.15 -15.69
C ASP A 134 11.37 -3.09 -16.08
N ARG A 135 10.10 -3.43 -16.09
CA ARG A 135 9.01 -2.50 -16.43
C ARG A 135 8.45 -1.87 -15.18
N GLU A 136 8.22 -0.56 -15.22
CA GLU A 136 7.77 0.21 -14.06
C GLU A 136 6.69 1.21 -14.46
N PHE A 137 5.69 1.36 -13.59
CA PHE A 137 4.72 2.43 -13.59
C PHE A 137 4.79 3.16 -12.26
N VAL A 138 4.87 4.48 -12.31
CA VAL A 138 4.88 5.34 -11.12
C VAL A 138 3.71 6.32 -11.19
N PHE A 139 2.90 6.33 -10.13
CA PHE A 139 1.88 7.32 -9.90
C PHE A 139 2.26 8.16 -8.68
N ASP A 140 2.29 9.48 -8.81
CA ASP A 140 2.63 10.43 -7.76
C ASP A 140 1.58 11.54 -7.71
N THR A 141 0.89 11.67 -6.59
CA THR A 141 -0.17 12.67 -6.40
C THR A 141 0.33 14.11 -6.46
N GLU A 142 1.61 14.35 -6.14
CA GLU A 142 2.18 15.69 -6.29
C GLU A 142 2.30 16.08 -7.78
N GLN A 143 2.65 15.13 -8.65
CA GLN A 143 2.67 15.37 -10.10
C GLN A 143 1.25 15.55 -10.64
N ALA A 144 0.29 14.74 -10.18
CA ALA A 144 -1.10 14.88 -10.55
C ALA A 144 -1.66 16.27 -10.16
N LYS A 145 -1.37 16.74 -8.94
CA LYS A 145 -1.75 18.10 -8.49
C LYS A 145 -1.16 19.21 -9.35
N LYS A 146 0.08 19.09 -9.78
CA LYS A 146 0.72 20.08 -10.69
C LYS A 146 0.02 20.16 -12.04
N ILE A 147 -0.48 19.04 -12.55
CA ILE A 147 -1.19 18.97 -13.84
C ILE A 147 -2.62 19.48 -13.71
N LEU A 148 -3.31 19.08 -12.65
CA LEU A 148 -4.73 19.41 -12.42
C LEU A 148 -4.95 20.76 -11.74
N GLN A 149 -3.85 21.41 -11.29
CA GLN A 149 -3.86 22.72 -10.65
C GLN A 149 -4.81 22.78 -9.44
N ASP A 150 -5.84 23.64 -9.51
CA ASP A 150 -6.76 23.91 -8.39
C ASP A 150 -7.88 22.88 -8.23
N VAL A 151 -7.90 21.82 -9.05
CA VAL A 151 -8.94 20.78 -8.95
C VAL A 151 -8.56 19.76 -7.90
N PRO A 152 -9.38 19.53 -6.85
CA PRO A 152 -9.10 18.53 -5.83
C PRO A 152 -9.00 17.12 -6.44
N LEU A 153 -8.00 16.34 -6.03
CA LEU A 153 -7.86 14.96 -6.49
C LEU A 153 -9.00 14.06 -6.00
N SER A 154 -9.66 14.45 -4.92
CA SER A 154 -10.84 13.78 -4.34
C SER A 154 -12.15 14.11 -5.05
N ALA A 155 -12.15 15.04 -6.03
CA ALA A 155 -13.34 15.30 -6.84
C ALA A 155 -13.75 14.01 -7.59
N PRO A 156 -15.06 13.62 -7.59
CA PRO A 156 -15.48 12.31 -8.09
C PRO A 156 -15.05 12.01 -9.52
N GLU A 157 -15.09 13.00 -10.41
CA GLU A 157 -14.67 12.84 -11.80
C GLU A 157 -13.15 12.65 -11.93
N VAL A 158 -12.38 13.39 -11.10
CA VAL A 158 -10.92 13.27 -11.06
C VAL A 158 -10.52 11.94 -10.44
N ALA A 159 -11.15 11.52 -9.35
CA ALA A 159 -10.88 10.25 -8.70
C ALA A 159 -11.13 9.07 -9.66
N ALA A 160 -12.24 9.09 -10.42
CA ALA A 160 -12.54 8.09 -11.44
C ALA A 160 -11.49 8.08 -12.56
N PHE A 161 -11.09 9.26 -13.07
CA PHE A 161 -10.03 9.38 -14.07
C PHE A 161 -8.69 8.83 -13.55
N LEU A 162 -8.30 9.18 -12.32
CA LEU A 162 -7.05 8.70 -11.71
C LEU A 162 -7.07 7.18 -11.50
N GLU A 163 -8.21 6.63 -11.12
CA GLU A 163 -8.37 5.17 -10.99
C GLU A 163 -8.15 4.47 -12.32
N ASP A 164 -8.76 4.95 -13.39
CA ASP A 164 -8.58 4.41 -14.75
C ASP A 164 -7.12 4.59 -15.23
N TYR A 165 -6.51 5.74 -14.96
CA TYR A 165 -5.11 5.98 -15.28
C TYR A 165 -4.17 4.99 -14.59
N ILE A 166 -4.38 4.75 -13.29
CA ILE A 166 -3.59 3.76 -12.52
C ILE A 166 -3.82 2.34 -13.07
N LYS A 167 -5.09 1.96 -13.37
CA LYS A 167 -5.40 0.66 -13.97
C LYS A 167 -4.69 0.45 -15.31
N GLN A 168 -4.70 1.45 -16.17
CA GLN A 168 -4.00 1.41 -17.46
C GLN A 168 -2.49 1.28 -17.29
N GLY A 169 -1.90 2.04 -16.35
CA GLY A 169 -0.47 1.96 -16.04
C GLY A 169 -0.06 0.57 -15.56
N ILE A 170 -0.82 -0.03 -14.66
CA ILE A 170 -0.61 -1.39 -14.16
C ILE A 170 -0.73 -2.40 -15.32
N ASN A 171 -1.79 -2.32 -16.13
CA ASN A 171 -2.01 -3.23 -17.25
C ASN A 171 -0.89 -3.14 -18.30
N SER A 172 -0.43 -1.94 -18.62
CA SER A 172 0.71 -1.74 -19.54
C SER A 172 1.99 -2.36 -18.99
N THR A 173 2.23 -2.21 -17.70
CA THR A 173 3.41 -2.79 -17.02
C THR A 173 3.34 -4.33 -17.01
N ASN A 174 2.14 -4.91 -16.91
CA ASN A 174 1.92 -6.35 -17.01
C ASN A 174 2.12 -6.89 -18.45
N GLY A 175 2.23 -6.02 -19.46
CA GLY A 175 2.32 -6.42 -20.87
C GLY A 175 1.01 -6.99 -21.41
N GLY A 176 -0.13 -6.56 -20.85
CA GLY A 176 -1.47 -7.06 -21.22
C GLY A 176 -1.82 -8.44 -20.66
N ASN A 177 -0.95 -9.04 -19.86
CA ASN A 177 -1.24 -10.27 -19.15
C ASN A 177 -1.82 -9.96 -17.77
N GLU A 178 -2.87 -10.68 -17.36
CA GLU A 178 -3.27 -10.68 -15.96
C GLU A 178 -2.15 -11.38 -15.16
N ILE A 179 -1.41 -10.62 -14.37
CA ILE A 179 -0.54 -11.20 -13.37
C ILE A 179 -1.45 -11.52 -12.18
N LEU A 180 -1.85 -12.79 -12.12
CA LEU A 180 -2.79 -13.37 -11.16
C LEU A 180 -2.32 -13.22 -9.71
#